data_3762fd5ec7e377b468b822f7b3c5ef54
#
_entry.id   3762fd5ec7e377b468b822f7b3c5ef54
#
_cell.length_a   1.000
_cell.length_b   1.000
_cell.length_c   1.000
_cell.angle_alpha   90.00
_cell.angle_beta   90.00
_cell.angle_gamma   90.00
#
_symmetry.space_group_name_H-M   'P 1'
#
loop_
_entity.id
_entity.type
_entity.pdbx_description
1 polymer ?
#
loop_
_entity_poly.entity_id
_entity_poly.type
_entity_poly.pdbx_seq_one_letter_code
_entity_poly.pdbx_strand_id
1 'polypeptide(L)'
;MKAMILAAGRGKRMMPLTETMPKPMLKINGKPLLEHHINNLRQAGITDIVINLAWQGDKITEYFADGSQFGVSITYSQEQAGGLETAGGIIQALPLLGEQFIVINGDVFTDYDVTSLMQLHLQAGEAHIVLVENPAHNPDGDFALSHLSPDSQK
;
A
#
# COMPACT_ATOMS: atom_id res chain seq x y z
N MET A 1 -2.34 8.37 12.85
CA MET A 1 -1.41 7.67 11.91
C MET A 1 -2.00 7.73 10.52
N LYS A 2 -1.20 7.94 9.48
CA LYS A 2 -1.65 7.90 8.09
C LYS A 2 -1.25 6.59 7.43
N ALA A 3 -1.90 6.25 6.32
CA ALA A 3 -1.48 5.16 5.47
C ALA A 3 -1.18 5.64 4.06
N MET A 4 -0.23 4.99 3.39
CA MET A 4 0.03 5.15 1.97
C MET A 4 -0.30 3.85 1.25
N ILE A 5 -1.07 3.93 0.16
CA ILE A 5 -1.34 2.79 -0.70
C ILE A 5 -0.59 2.99 -2.02
N LEU A 6 0.29 2.05 -2.35
CA LEU A 6 1.07 2.06 -3.59
C LEU A 6 0.20 1.60 -4.77
N ALA A 7 -0.18 2.53 -5.63
CA ALA A 7 -1.09 2.28 -6.75
C ALA A 7 -0.55 2.74 -8.13
N ALA A 8 0.69 3.23 -8.19
CA ALA A 8 1.28 3.76 -9.42
C ALA A 8 1.74 2.69 -10.42
N GLY A 9 1.76 1.42 -10.03
CA GLY A 9 2.28 0.32 -10.83
C GLY A 9 1.48 0.05 -12.12
N ARG A 10 2.17 -0.13 -13.25
CA ARG A 10 1.55 -0.38 -14.56
C ARG A 10 0.92 -1.77 -14.73
N GLY A 11 1.30 -2.73 -13.87
CA GLY A 11 0.73 -4.09 -13.92
C GLY A 11 0.98 -4.88 -15.21
N LYS A 12 2.09 -4.65 -15.93
CA LYS A 12 2.40 -5.24 -17.23
C LYS A 12 2.25 -6.77 -17.29
N ARG A 13 2.57 -7.47 -16.21
CA ARG A 13 2.47 -8.93 -16.12
C ARG A 13 1.04 -9.47 -16.15
N MET A 14 0.04 -8.62 -15.93
CA MET A 14 -1.37 -8.98 -15.92
C MET A 14 -2.12 -8.56 -17.18
N MET A 15 -1.43 -8.15 -18.23
CA MET A 15 -2.08 -7.85 -19.50
C MET A 15 -2.77 -9.11 -20.07
N PRO A 16 -3.95 -8.99 -20.72
CA PRO A 16 -4.59 -7.72 -21.13
C PRO A 16 -5.45 -7.05 -20.06
N LEU A 17 -5.63 -7.64 -18.86
CA LEU A 17 -6.53 -7.11 -17.82
C LEU A 17 -6.16 -5.68 -17.39
N THR A 18 -4.87 -5.36 -17.40
CA THR A 18 -4.34 -4.05 -17.00
C THR A 18 -4.06 -3.11 -18.17
N GLU A 19 -4.51 -3.45 -19.37
CA GLU A 19 -4.37 -2.59 -20.53
C GLU A 19 -5.22 -1.32 -20.41
N THR A 20 -6.43 -1.48 -19.91
CA THR A 20 -7.40 -0.39 -19.74
C THR A 20 -7.78 -0.08 -18.32
N MET A 21 -7.25 -0.82 -17.33
CA MET A 21 -7.59 -0.68 -15.92
C MET A 21 -6.34 -0.81 -15.07
N PRO A 22 -6.03 0.14 -14.15
CA PRO A 22 -4.91 -0.04 -13.25
C PRO A 22 -5.15 -1.23 -12.32
N LYS A 23 -4.09 -1.98 -12.00
CA LYS A 23 -4.18 -3.23 -11.21
C LYS A 23 -4.98 -3.09 -9.92
N PRO A 24 -4.83 -2.00 -9.11
CA PRO A 24 -5.61 -1.81 -7.89
C PRO A 24 -7.12 -1.64 -8.12
N MET A 25 -7.55 -1.38 -9.36
CA MET A 25 -8.96 -1.26 -9.73
C MET A 25 -9.58 -2.58 -10.23
N LEU A 26 -8.79 -3.65 -10.36
CA LEU A 26 -9.32 -4.97 -10.65
C LEU A 26 -10.22 -5.43 -9.51
N LYS A 27 -11.38 -6.01 -9.87
CA LYS A 27 -12.42 -6.33 -8.89
C LYS A 27 -12.22 -7.71 -8.28
N ILE A 28 -12.35 -7.77 -6.96
CA ILE A 28 -12.47 -8.99 -6.17
C ILE A 28 -13.82 -8.93 -5.44
N ASN A 29 -14.65 -9.93 -5.64
CA ASN A 29 -16.03 -9.95 -5.09
C ASN A 29 -16.83 -8.67 -5.41
N GLY A 30 -16.70 -8.18 -6.65
CA GLY A 30 -17.47 -7.03 -7.15
C GLY A 30 -16.90 -5.65 -6.78
N LYS A 31 -15.88 -5.58 -5.92
CA LYS A 31 -15.23 -4.34 -5.45
C LYS A 31 -13.80 -4.23 -5.95
N PRO A 32 -13.32 -3.03 -6.30
CA PRO A 32 -11.89 -2.83 -6.58
C PRO A 32 -11.01 -3.33 -5.44
N LEU A 33 -9.84 -3.88 -5.77
CA LEU A 33 -8.86 -4.31 -4.78
C LEU A 33 -8.48 -3.15 -3.82
N LEU A 34 -8.34 -1.95 -4.37
CA LEU A 34 -8.07 -0.74 -3.60
C LEU A 34 -9.17 -0.42 -2.58
N GLU A 35 -10.46 -0.71 -2.89
CA GLU A 35 -11.56 -0.52 -1.94
C GLU A 35 -11.45 -1.46 -0.73
N HIS A 36 -10.96 -2.69 -0.93
CA HIS A 36 -10.71 -3.61 0.19
C HIS A 36 -9.66 -3.03 1.14
N HIS A 37 -8.57 -2.48 0.62
CA HIS A 37 -7.55 -1.82 1.45
C HIS A 37 -8.09 -0.62 2.21
N ILE A 38 -8.85 0.25 1.54
CA ILE A 38 -9.47 1.43 2.17
C ILE A 38 -10.41 0.99 3.31
N ASN A 39 -11.23 -0.04 3.08
CA ASN A 39 -12.14 -0.54 4.11
C ASN A 39 -11.38 -1.15 5.31
N ASN A 40 -10.31 -1.91 5.07
CA ASN A 40 -9.48 -2.48 6.14
C ASN A 40 -8.81 -1.38 6.98
N LEU A 41 -8.23 -0.37 6.33
CA LEU A 41 -7.63 0.78 7.00
C LEU A 41 -8.65 1.55 7.83
N ARG A 42 -9.83 1.83 7.26
CA ARG A 42 -10.92 2.50 7.98
C ARG A 42 -11.39 1.71 9.20
N GLN A 43 -11.53 0.38 9.08
CA GLN A 43 -11.90 -0.49 10.21
C GLN A 43 -10.84 -0.47 11.31
N ALA A 44 -9.56 -0.34 10.97
CA ALA A 44 -8.46 -0.15 11.91
C ALA A 44 -8.40 1.28 12.49
N GLY A 45 -9.30 2.20 12.09
CA GLY A 45 -9.31 3.59 12.57
C GLY A 45 -8.35 4.52 11.81
N ILE A 46 -7.77 4.06 10.69
CA ILE A 46 -6.91 4.87 9.83
C ILE A 46 -7.75 5.47 8.71
N THR A 47 -8.05 6.76 8.81
CA THR A 47 -8.94 7.47 7.89
C THR A 47 -8.23 8.45 6.96
N ASP A 48 -6.97 8.80 7.24
CA ASP A 48 -6.17 9.65 6.36
C ASP A 48 -5.28 8.78 5.47
N ILE A 49 -5.56 8.77 4.18
CA ILE A 49 -4.92 7.87 3.21
C ILE A 49 -4.25 8.69 2.10
N VAL A 50 -3.02 8.36 1.79
CA VAL A 50 -2.29 8.87 0.62
C VAL A 50 -2.23 7.76 -0.43
N ILE A 51 -2.57 8.07 -1.68
CA ILE A 51 -2.49 7.11 -2.80
C ILE A 51 -1.60 7.71 -3.88
N ASN A 52 -0.49 7.01 -4.22
CA ASN A 52 0.32 7.45 -5.35
C ASN A 52 -0.28 6.97 -6.67
N LEU A 53 -0.22 7.82 -7.67
CA LEU A 53 -0.82 7.61 -8.98
C LEU A 53 0.21 7.81 -10.09
N ALA A 54 0.20 6.93 -11.11
CA ALA A 54 0.89 7.14 -12.37
C ALA A 54 0.04 6.63 -13.53
N TRP A 55 0.10 5.34 -13.85
CA TRP A 55 -0.63 4.73 -14.96
C TRP A 55 -2.14 4.72 -14.69
N GLN A 56 -2.91 5.44 -15.54
CA GLN A 56 -4.37 5.52 -15.47
C GLN A 56 -4.91 5.91 -14.07
N GLY A 57 -4.22 6.81 -13.39
CA GLY A 57 -4.60 7.29 -12.07
C GLY A 57 -5.94 8.02 -12.04
N ASP A 58 -6.37 8.59 -13.18
CA ASP A 58 -7.68 9.19 -13.41
C ASP A 58 -8.83 8.26 -13.02
N LYS A 59 -8.73 6.97 -13.35
CA LYS A 59 -9.76 5.98 -12.98
C LYS A 59 -9.87 5.75 -11.48
N ILE A 60 -8.77 5.91 -10.75
CA ILE A 60 -8.76 5.83 -9.30
C ILE A 60 -9.41 7.09 -8.72
N THR A 61 -9.00 8.27 -9.20
CA THR A 61 -9.56 9.53 -8.72
C THR A 61 -11.04 9.70 -9.05
N GLU A 62 -11.50 9.23 -10.21
CA GLU A 62 -12.91 9.23 -10.58
C GLU A 62 -13.77 8.34 -9.69
N TYR A 63 -13.25 7.17 -9.28
CA TYR A 63 -14.00 6.23 -8.46
C TYR A 63 -14.02 6.60 -6.99
N PHE A 64 -12.88 7.01 -6.42
CA PHE A 64 -12.75 7.25 -4.98
C PHE A 64 -12.94 8.71 -4.59
N ALA A 65 -12.82 9.67 -5.53
CA ALA A 65 -12.89 11.10 -5.28
C ALA A 65 -12.01 11.52 -4.09
N ASP A 66 -12.54 12.23 -3.12
CA ASP A 66 -11.87 12.61 -1.88
C ASP A 66 -11.93 11.55 -0.77
N GLY A 67 -12.57 10.41 -1.03
CA GLY A 67 -12.73 9.31 -0.07
C GLY A 67 -13.91 9.44 0.86
N SER A 68 -14.63 10.56 0.89
CA SER A 68 -15.72 10.84 1.85
C SER A 68 -16.83 9.79 1.80
N GLN A 69 -17.20 9.31 0.63
CA GLN A 69 -18.20 8.23 0.46
C GLN A 69 -17.76 6.88 1.03
N PHE A 70 -16.47 6.69 1.29
CA PHE A 70 -15.91 5.50 1.94
C PHE A 70 -15.59 5.73 3.41
N GLY A 71 -15.88 6.93 3.95
CA GLY A 71 -15.62 7.30 5.34
C GLY A 71 -14.13 7.55 5.64
N VAL A 72 -13.36 7.97 4.65
CA VAL A 72 -11.94 8.31 4.74
C VAL A 72 -11.67 9.63 4.03
N SER A 73 -10.46 10.17 4.21
CA SER A 73 -9.93 11.31 3.47
C SER A 73 -8.77 10.84 2.61
N ILE A 74 -8.85 11.02 1.30
CA ILE A 74 -7.84 10.59 0.34
C ILE A 74 -7.10 11.80 -0.22
N THR A 75 -5.77 11.77 -0.11
CA THR A 75 -4.86 12.68 -0.79
C THR A 75 -4.09 11.92 -1.86
N TYR A 76 -3.99 12.48 -3.05
CA TYR A 76 -3.28 11.83 -4.16
C TYR A 76 -1.88 12.41 -4.34
N SER A 77 -0.89 11.52 -4.48
CA SER A 77 0.48 11.86 -4.86
C SER A 77 0.69 11.49 -6.32
N GLN A 78 0.58 12.48 -7.22
CA GLN A 78 0.71 12.26 -8.67
C GLN A 78 2.17 12.12 -9.05
N GLU A 79 2.56 10.97 -9.60
CA GLU A 79 3.88 10.72 -10.16
C GLU A 79 3.93 11.09 -11.65
N GLN A 80 5.15 11.30 -12.15
CA GLN A 80 5.37 11.52 -13.58
C GLN A 80 5.06 10.25 -14.40
N ALA A 81 4.81 10.43 -15.69
CA ALA A 81 4.62 9.32 -16.62
C ALA A 81 5.84 8.37 -16.61
N GLY A 82 5.60 7.12 -16.22
CA GLY A 82 6.65 6.11 -16.06
C GLY A 82 6.77 5.57 -14.64
N GLY A 83 6.26 6.31 -13.64
CA GLY A 83 6.36 5.96 -12.23
C GLY A 83 7.77 6.22 -11.65
N LEU A 84 7.86 6.20 -10.34
CA LEU A 84 9.11 6.45 -9.59
C LEU A 84 9.62 5.19 -8.87
N GLU A 85 9.05 4.03 -9.18
CA GLU A 85 9.26 2.81 -8.40
C GLU A 85 8.82 3.00 -6.93
N THR A 86 8.90 1.95 -6.13
CA THR A 86 8.37 1.98 -4.74
C THR A 86 9.01 3.07 -3.89
N ALA A 87 10.35 3.10 -3.84
CA ALA A 87 11.06 4.05 -2.98
C ALA A 87 10.87 5.50 -3.43
N GLY A 88 10.91 5.76 -4.74
CA GLY A 88 10.71 7.10 -5.29
C GLY A 88 9.29 7.63 -5.02
N GLY A 89 8.28 6.77 -5.17
CA GLY A 89 6.90 7.11 -4.86
C GLY A 89 6.69 7.46 -3.38
N ILE A 90 7.32 6.69 -2.47
CA ILE A 90 7.26 6.99 -1.04
C ILE A 90 7.96 8.32 -0.74
N ILE A 91 9.16 8.55 -1.27
CA ILE A 91 9.92 9.80 -1.06
C ILE A 91 9.10 11.01 -1.53
N GLN A 92 8.47 10.93 -2.70
CA GLN A 92 7.63 12.01 -3.20
C GLN A 92 6.42 12.28 -2.29
N ALA A 93 5.85 11.23 -1.69
CA ALA A 93 4.68 11.34 -0.82
C ALA A 93 5.01 11.74 0.63
N LEU A 94 6.28 11.73 1.07
CA LEU A 94 6.68 12.04 2.44
C LEU A 94 6.07 13.34 3.00
N PRO A 95 5.99 14.47 2.24
CA PRO A 95 5.37 15.69 2.74
C PRO A 95 3.87 15.57 3.07
N LEU A 96 3.19 14.56 2.53
CA LEU A 96 1.77 14.28 2.74
C LEU A 96 1.55 13.29 3.90
N LEU A 97 2.59 12.55 4.27
CA LEU A 97 2.58 11.52 5.31
C LEU A 97 2.86 12.10 6.70
N GLY A 98 3.15 11.50 7.68
CA GLY A 98 3.59 11.99 8.99
C GLY A 98 4.92 11.34 9.36
N GLU A 99 5.33 11.51 10.59
CA GLU A 99 6.58 10.89 11.09
C GLU A 99 6.51 9.35 11.05
N GLN A 100 5.33 8.80 11.34
CA GLN A 100 5.06 7.36 11.25
C GLN A 100 3.84 7.14 10.36
N PHE A 101 3.96 6.22 9.45
CA PHE A 101 2.90 5.86 8.51
C PHE A 101 3.00 4.39 8.11
N ILE A 102 1.89 3.84 7.64
CA ILE A 102 1.81 2.47 7.10
C ILE A 102 1.89 2.54 5.58
N VAL A 103 2.65 1.63 4.96
CA VAL A 103 2.67 1.46 3.50
C VAL A 103 2.03 0.12 3.14
N ILE A 104 1.10 0.14 2.18
CA ILE A 104 0.41 -1.04 1.67
C ILE A 104 0.60 -1.11 0.16
N ASN A 105 0.95 -2.30 -0.35
CA ASN A 105 0.95 -2.56 -1.78
C ASN A 105 -0.49 -2.68 -2.28
N GLY A 106 -0.96 -1.74 -3.08
CA GLY A 106 -2.32 -1.68 -3.59
C GLY A 106 -2.71 -2.81 -4.54
N ASP A 107 -1.77 -3.67 -4.89
CA ASP A 107 -1.95 -4.80 -5.81
C ASP A 107 -1.88 -6.18 -5.12
N VAL A 108 -1.81 -6.22 -3.80
CA VAL A 108 -1.78 -7.45 -2.99
C VAL A 108 -3.05 -7.53 -2.17
N PHE A 109 -3.87 -8.55 -2.37
CA PHE A 109 -5.01 -8.81 -1.50
C PHE A 109 -4.54 -9.41 -0.17
N THR A 110 -4.99 -8.84 0.95
CA THR A 110 -4.64 -9.32 2.29
C THR A 110 -5.80 -9.13 3.26
N ASP A 111 -5.94 -10.04 4.18
CA ASP A 111 -6.81 -9.98 5.35
C ASP A 111 -6.04 -9.70 6.65
N TYR A 112 -4.78 -9.27 6.53
CA TYR A 112 -3.93 -8.93 7.67
C TYR A 112 -4.57 -7.84 8.54
N ASP A 113 -4.60 -8.08 9.85
CA ASP A 113 -5.09 -7.11 10.82
C ASP A 113 -4.09 -5.96 11.03
N VAL A 114 -4.36 -4.85 10.38
CA VAL A 114 -3.52 -3.65 10.43
C VAL A 114 -3.47 -3.01 11.82
N THR A 115 -4.44 -3.31 12.70
CA THR A 115 -4.48 -2.72 14.05
C THR A 115 -3.25 -3.10 14.88
N SER A 116 -2.66 -4.27 14.62
CA SER A 116 -1.43 -4.72 15.28
C SER A 116 -0.25 -3.80 15.01
N LEU A 117 -0.18 -3.19 13.81
CA LEU A 117 0.89 -2.26 13.43
C LEU A 117 0.78 -0.92 14.15
N MET A 118 -0.42 -0.52 14.55
CA MET A 118 -0.64 0.77 15.23
C MET A 118 -0.06 0.80 16.65
N GLN A 119 0.24 -0.36 17.22
CA GLN A 119 0.82 -0.49 18.57
C GLN A 119 2.35 -0.48 18.56
N LEU A 120 2.96 -0.51 17.38
CA LEU A 120 4.42 -0.50 17.25
C LEU A 120 4.99 0.89 17.57
N HIS A 121 6.04 0.90 18.36
CA HIS A 121 6.83 2.10 18.63
C HIS A 121 8.17 2.00 17.91
N LEU A 122 8.25 2.64 16.73
CA LEU A 122 9.47 2.67 15.94
C LEU A 122 10.28 3.92 16.27
N GLN A 123 11.60 3.77 16.31
CA GLN A 123 12.52 4.90 16.40
C GLN A 123 12.72 5.53 15.02
N ALA A 124 13.24 6.75 15.00
CA ALA A 124 13.56 7.41 13.72
C ALA A 124 14.54 6.55 12.90
N GLY A 125 14.17 6.28 11.66
CA GLY A 125 14.96 5.44 10.74
C GLY A 125 14.69 3.94 10.84
N GLU A 126 13.80 3.49 11.72
CA GLU A 126 13.35 2.10 11.77
C GLU A 126 12.14 1.85 10.86
N ALA A 127 12.06 0.64 10.35
CA ALA A 127 10.91 0.14 9.61
C ALA A 127 10.54 -1.27 10.10
N HIS A 128 9.24 -1.51 10.25
CA HIS A 128 8.69 -2.84 10.48
C HIS A 128 8.11 -3.37 9.17
N ILE A 129 8.47 -4.60 8.82
CA ILE A 129 8.00 -5.25 7.58
C ILE A 129 7.20 -6.50 7.99
N VAL A 130 5.99 -6.60 7.48
CA VAL A 130 5.17 -7.82 7.60
C VAL A 130 5.59 -8.77 6.49
N LEU A 131 6.16 -9.90 6.87
CA LEU A 131 6.60 -10.93 5.94
C LEU A 131 5.63 -12.12 5.95
N VAL A 132 5.57 -12.82 4.84
CA VAL A 132 4.83 -14.07 4.67
C VAL A 132 5.79 -15.17 4.20
N GLU A 133 5.37 -16.42 4.28
CA GLU A 133 6.14 -17.54 3.73
C GLU A 133 6.37 -17.37 2.23
N ASN A 134 7.52 -17.82 1.75
CA ASN A 134 7.89 -17.71 0.35
C ASN A 134 6.92 -18.50 -0.53
N PRO A 135 6.35 -17.90 -1.56
CA PRO A 135 5.46 -18.59 -2.47
C PRO A 135 6.24 -19.55 -3.38
N ALA A 136 5.56 -20.57 -3.90
CA ALA A 136 6.18 -21.60 -4.75
C ALA A 136 6.90 -21.06 -6.00
N HIS A 137 6.50 -19.89 -6.50
CA HIS A 137 7.12 -19.24 -7.66
C HIS A 137 8.34 -18.36 -7.31
N ASN A 138 8.61 -18.12 -6.03
CA ASN A 138 9.78 -17.39 -5.52
C ASN A 138 10.27 -18.07 -4.23
N PRO A 139 10.83 -19.29 -4.31
CA PRO A 139 11.18 -20.10 -3.13
C PRO A 139 12.31 -19.47 -2.30
N ASP A 140 13.17 -18.67 -2.92
CA ASP A 140 14.29 -18.01 -2.24
C ASP A 140 13.85 -16.72 -1.49
N GLY A 141 12.65 -16.19 -1.82
CA GLY A 141 12.11 -14.98 -1.22
C GLY A 141 12.89 -13.71 -1.55
N ASP A 142 12.41 -12.60 -1.02
CA ASP A 142 13.04 -11.29 -1.19
C ASP A 142 13.78 -10.84 0.08
N PHE A 143 13.52 -11.48 1.23
CA PHE A 143 14.09 -11.15 2.53
C PHE A 143 14.55 -12.41 3.25
N ALA A 144 15.61 -12.28 4.04
CA ALA A 144 16.04 -13.31 4.96
C ALA A 144 15.89 -12.79 6.41
N LEU A 145 15.35 -13.64 7.29
CA LEU A 145 15.36 -13.37 8.73
C LEU A 145 16.74 -13.70 9.27
N SER A 146 17.44 -12.71 9.83
CA SER A 146 18.62 -13.01 10.64
C SER A 146 18.15 -13.69 11.94
N HIS A 147 18.77 -14.80 12.32
CA HIS A 147 18.57 -15.36 13.66
C HIS A 147 19.11 -14.36 14.68
N LEU A 148 18.22 -13.55 15.25
CA LEU A 148 18.55 -12.73 16.39
C LEU A 148 18.95 -13.69 17.53
N SER A 149 20.17 -13.53 18.06
CA SER A 149 20.55 -14.21 19.29
C SER A 149 19.53 -13.90 20.38
N PRO A 150 19.21 -14.83 21.29
CA PRO A 150 18.20 -14.63 22.34
C PRO A 150 18.40 -13.39 23.24
N ASP A 151 19.57 -12.76 23.18
CA ASP A 151 19.95 -11.59 23.97
C ASP A 151 19.51 -10.24 23.36
N SER A 152 18.85 -10.22 22.19
CA SER A 152 18.40 -8.98 21.54
C SER A 152 16.98 -8.55 21.92
N GLN A 153 16.35 -9.25 22.89
CA GLN A 153 15.04 -8.89 23.45
C GLN A 153 15.21 -8.24 24.85
N LYS A 154 15.86 -7.11 24.91
CA LYS A 154 15.81 -6.24 26.09
C LYS A 154 15.39 -4.84 25.70
#